data_acdf8f2c836d40188be80aed67d9d945
#
_entry.id   acdf8f2c836d40188be80aed67d9d945
#
_cell.length_a   1.000
_cell.length_b   1.000
_cell.length_c   1.000
_cell.angle_alpha   90.00
_cell.angle_beta   90.00
_cell.angle_gamma   90.00
#
_symmetry.space_group_name_H-M   'P 1'
#
loop_
_entity.id
_entity.type
_entity.pdbx_description
1 polymer ?
#
loop_
_entity_poly.entity_id
_entity_poly.type
_entity_poly.pdbx_seq_one_letter_code
_entity_poly.pdbx_strand_id
1 'polypeptide(L)'
;MEIGCGWGGFLEYASSVGYKIKGITISQEQFKFASNRIKGLTNNPEIELIDYRKLKGKFDAVVSIEMFEAVGSKYWKTYFDVVKQLLKSNGQALIQTITMKEDFYEGYHDWPDFIQTYIFPGGELSSDKVFKENAANSELIASDITNFAASYAKTLEIWYKNFQKEWDAIGEIGFDEKFKRTWDMYLSYCRGGFLNNQLEVSQYKLTHK
;
A
#
# COMPACT_ATOMS: atom_id res chain seq x y z
N MET A 1 12.22 8.50 -1.61
CA MET A 1 12.17 7.06 -1.98
C MET A 1 10.75 6.55 -1.78
N GLU A 2 10.17 5.88 -2.77
CA GLU A 2 8.88 5.19 -2.64
C GLU A 2 9.07 3.67 -2.69
N ILE A 3 8.61 2.95 -1.67
CA ILE A 3 8.66 1.50 -1.59
C ILE A 3 7.31 0.96 -2.07
N GLY A 4 7.29 0.23 -3.20
CA GLY A 4 6.05 -0.24 -3.81
C GLY A 4 5.32 0.84 -4.60
N CYS A 5 5.98 1.41 -5.61
CA CYS A 5 5.44 2.56 -6.36
C CYS A 5 4.23 2.24 -7.25
N GLY A 6 3.80 0.99 -7.32
CA GLY A 6 2.65 0.60 -8.12
C GLY A 6 2.76 1.11 -9.58
N TRP A 7 1.71 1.73 -10.07
CA TRP A 7 1.63 2.31 -11.41
C TRP A 7 2.28 3.70 -11.56
N GLY A 8 3.03 4.16 -10.53
CA GLY A 8 3.83 5.39 -10.59
C GLY A 8 3.07 6.70 -10.36
N GLY A 9 1.86 6.64 -9.79
CA GLY A 9 1.05 7.85 -9.57
C GLY A 9 1.68 8.81 -8.57
N PHE A 10 2.23 8.31 -7.47
CA PHE A 10 2.90 9.16 -6.50
C PHE A 10 4.26 9.66 -7.02
N LEU A 11 5.01 8.85 -7.79
CA LEU A 11 6.24 9.29 -8.46
C LEU A 11 5.99 10.50 -9.37
N GLU A 12 4.94 10.42 -10.20
CA GLU A 12 4.54 11.49 -11.10
C GLU A 12 4.20 12.76 -10.32
N TYR A 13 3.33 12.65 -9.32
CA TYR A 13 2.93 13.79 -8.49
C TYR A 13 4.13 14.41 -7.76
N ALA A 14 4.93 13.63 -7.05
CA ALA A 14 6.07 14.12 -6.30
C ALA A 14 7.09 14.82 -7.20
N SER A 15 7.33 14.27 -8.41
CA SER A 15 8.19 14.91 -9.40
C SER A 15 7.61 16.26 -9.88
N SER A 16 6.29 16.32 -10.11
CA SER A 16 5.63 17.55 -10.60
C SER A 16 5.71 18.71 -9.60
N VAL A 17 5.77 18.41 -8.31
CA VAL A 17 5.91 19.42 -7.25
C VAL A 17 7.37 19.63 -6.80
N GLY A 18 8.33 19.13 -7.57
CA GLY A 18 9.75 19.50 -7.42
C GLY A 18 10.61 18.52 -6.62
N TYR A 19 10.08 17.39 -6.16
CA TYR A 19 10.89 16.40 -5.43
C TYR A 19 11.71 15.51 -6.38
N LYS A 20 12.96 15.24 -5.98
CA LYS A 20 13.74 14.14 -6.56
C LYS A 20 13.26 12.85 -5.91
N ILE A 21 12.68 11.97 -6.70
CA ILE A 21 12.10 10.74 -6.20
C ILE A 21 12.60 9.52 -6.98
N LYS A 22 12.79 8.43 -6.24
CA LYS A 22 13.03 7.10 -6.78
C LYS A 22 11.95 6.17 -6.23
N GLY A 23 11.34 5.36 -7.10
CA GLY A 23 10.40 4.33 -6.73
C GLY A 23 10.92 2.94 -7.02
N ILE A 24 10.37 1.95 -6.36
CA ILE A 24 10.64 0.54 -6.66
C ILE A 24 9.36 -0.26 -6.75
N THR A 25 9.42 -1.31 -7.55
CA THR A 25 8.40 -2.37 -7.62
C THR A 25 9.05 -3.71 -7.91
N ILE A 26 8.37 -4.80 -7.57
CA ILE A 26 8.76 -6.16 -7.98
C ILE A 26 7.95 -6.65 -9.20
N SER A 27 6.92 -5.93 -9.61
CA SER A 27 6.09 -6.25 -10.77
C SER A 27 6.69 -5.71 -12.06
N GLN A 28 6.95 -6.57 -13.01
CA GLN A 28 7.44 -6.17 -14.34
C GLN A 28 6.42 -5.28 -15.07
N GLU A 29 5.14 -5.56 -14.94
CA GLU A 29 4.09 -4.78 -15.62
C GLU A 29 3.95 -3.38 -15.02
N GLN A 30 3.99 -3.27 -13.70
CA GLN A 30 4.04 -1.96 -13.03
C GLN A 30 5.30 -1.19 -13.42
N PHE A 31 6.45 -1.84 -13.43
CA PHE A 31 7.72 -1.21 -13.84
C PHE A 31 7.64 -0.63 -15.26
N LYS A 32 7.16 -1.41 -16.23
CA LYS A 32 7.01 -0.95 -17.62
C LYS A 32 6.06 0.24 -17.73
N PHE A 33 4.90 0.13 -17.10
CA PHE A 33 3.88 1.19 -17.13
C PHE A 33 4.37 2.46 -16.44
N ALA A 34 4.88 2.34 -15.21
CA ALA A 34 5.35 3.48 -14.44
C ALA A 34 6.57 4.16 -15.10
N SER A 35 7.48 3.38 -15.70
CA SER A 35 8.61 3.93 -16.48
C SER A 35 8.13 4.80 -17.66
N ASN A 36 7.09 4.37 -18.36
CA ASN A 36 6.49 5.16 -19.43
C ASN A 36 5.80 6.42 -18.89
N ARG A 37 5.09 6.31 -17.76
CA ARG A 37 4.37 7.39 -17.11
C ARG A 37 5.29 8.52 -16.67
N ILE A 38 6.44 8.20 -16.09
CA ILE A 38 7.39 9.19 -15.58
C ILE A 38 8.37 9.71 -16.63
N LYS A 39 8.34 9.17 -17.84
CA LYS A 39 9.25 9.54 -18.92
C LYS A 39 9.10 11.01 -19.31
N GLY A 40 10.20 11.75 -19.28
CA GLY A 40 10.25 13.16 -19.67
C GLY A 40 9.71 14.13 -18.60
N LEU A 41 9.39 13.65 -17.41
CA LEU A 41 9.04 14.52 -16.29
C LEU A 41 10.25 15.30 -15.79
N THR A 42 9.98 16.49 -15.27
CA THR A 42 10.99 17.31 -14.58
C THR A 42 11.51 16.59 -13.34
N ASN A 43 12.73 16.94 -12.90
CA ASN A 43 13.41 16.34 -11.75
C ASN A 43 13.81 14.85 -11.90
N ASN A 44 13.70 14.30 -13.13
CA ASN A 44 14.16 12.96 -13.49
C ASN A 44 13.81 11.90 -12.45
N PRO A 45 12.53 11.63 -12.21
CA PRO A 45 12.13 10.55 -11.31
C PRO A 45 12.66 9.22 -11.83
N GLU A 46 13.09 8.36 -10.91
CA GLU A 46 13.67 7.06 -11.23
C GLU A 46 12.75 5.94 -10.77
N ILE A 47 12.76 4.82 -11.47
CA ILE A 47 12.11 3.57 -11.04
C ILE A 47 13.08 2.40 -11.23
N GLU A 48 13.03 1.46 -10.28
CA GLU A 48 13.86 0.25 -10.31
C GLU A 48 13.00 -0.98 -10.05
N LEU A 49 13.26 -2.05 -10.82
CA LEU A 49 12.64 -3.36 -10.63
C LEU A 49 13.48 -4.15 -9.61
N ILE A 50 13.16 -3.97 -8.33
CA ILE A 50 13.94 -4.57 -7.23
C ILE A 50 13.04 -4.84 -6.01
N ASP A 51 13.39 -5.87 -5.26
CA ASP A 51 12.80 -6.16 -3.95
C ASP A 51 13.31 -5.16 -2.90
N TYR A 52 12.41 -4.60 -2.08
CA TYR A 52 12.74 -3.61 -1.06
C TYR A 52 13.83 -4.08 -0.09
N ARG A 53 13.93 -5.38 0.18
CA ARG A 53 14.95 -6.00 1.04
C ARG A 53 16.39 -5.84 0.51
N LYS A 54 16.54 -5.55 -0.77
CA LYS A 54 17.84 -5.34 -1.44
C LYS A 54 18.20 -3.86 -1.57
N LEU A 55 17.31 -2.95 -1.16
CA LEU A 55 17.55 -1.51 -1.25
C LEU A 55 18.74 -1.09 -0.41
N LYS A 56 19.46 -0.11 -0.93
CA LYS A 56 20.59 0.55 -0.26
C LYS A 56 20.49 2.05 -0.46
N GLY A 57 21.17 2.78 0.39
CA GLY A 57 21.21 4.24 0.33
C GLY A 57 20.57 4.91 1.54
N LYS A 58 20.57 6.24 1.52
CA LYS A 58 20.01 7.09 2.57
C LYS A 58 19.15 8.17 1.93
N PHE A 59 17.93 8.30 2.43
CA PHE A 59 16.93 9.22 1.90
C PHE A 59 16.45 10.17 2.99
N ASP A 60 16.09 11.39 2.59
CA ASP A 60 15.45 12.37 3.47
C ASP A 60 14.03 11.93 3.84
N ALA A 61 13.34 11.29 2.89
CA ALA A 61 12.03 10.73 3.09
C ALA A 61 11.86 9.36 2.43
N VAL A 62 11.12 8.47 3.11
CA VAL A 62 10.66 7.18 2.58
C VAL A 62 9.14 7.19 2.61
N VAL A 63 8.50 6.79 1.52
CA VAL A 63 7.05 6.66 1.41
C VAL A 63 6.72 5.24 1.00
N SER A 64 5.65 4.69 1.59
CA SER A 64 5.08 3.41 1.19
C SER A 64 3.55 3.50 1.31
N ILE A 65 2.85 3.25 0.22
CA ILE A 65 1.40 3.42 0.15
C ILE A 65 0.77 2.07 -0.19
N GLU A 66 0.08 1.48 0.81
CA GLU A 66 -0.65 0.21 0.67
C GLU A 66 0.20 -0.92 0.06
N MET A 67 1.42 -1.05 0.57
CA MET A 67 2.34 -2.15 0.25
C MET A 67 2.61 -3.05 1.45
N PHE A 68 2.48 -2.49 2.67
CA PHE A 68 2.78 -3.22 3.90
C PHE A 68 1.89 -4.46 4.08
N GLU A 69 0.66 -4.41 3.57
CA GLU A 69 -0.29 -5.53 3.54
C GLU A 69 0.24 -6.77 2.80
N ALA A 70 1.11 -6.56 1.81
CA ALA A 70 1.72 -7.63 1.03
C ALA A 70 3.00 -8.21 1.66
N VAL A 71 3.45 -7.65 2.80
CA VAL A 71 4.71 -8.08 3.45
C VAL A 71 4.52 -9.37 4.24
N GLY A 72 3.38 -9.51 4.94
CA GLY A 72 3.10 -10.62 5.86
C GLY A 72 3.87 -10.53 7.18
N SER A 73 3.27 -11.01 8.27
CA SER A 73 3.76 -10.88 9.65
C SER A 73 5.17 -11.40 9.85
N LYS A 74 5.51 -12.48 9.16
CA LYS A 74 6.86 -13.08 9.18
C LYS A 74 7.97 -12.09 8.82
N TYR A 75 7.68 -11.07 7.99
CA TYR A 75 8.65 -10.14 7.46
C TYR A 75 8.46 -8.70 7.96
N TRP A 76 7.49 -8.42 8.83
CA TRP A 76 7.24 -7.06 9.33
C TRP A 76 8.47 -6.45 9.98
N LYS A 77 9.16 -7.20 10.85
CA LYS A 77 10.42 -6.71 11.42
C LYS A 77 11.44 -6.34 10.34
N THR A 78 11.63 -7.19 9.34
CA THR A 78 12.55 -6.92 8.22
C THR A 78 12.16 -5.65 7.47
N TYR A 79 10.85 -5.44 7.26
CA TYR A 79 10.35 -4.23 6.60
C TYR A 79 10.71 -2.96 7.38
N PHE A 80 10.44 -2.91 8.68
CA PHE A 80 10.78 -1.75 9.50
C PHE A 80 12.29 -1.55 9.63
N ASP A 81 13.08 -2.61 9.73
CA ASP A 81 14.55 -2.54 9.73
C ASP A 81 15.07 -1.90 8.42
N VAL A 82 14.49 -2.28 7.27
CA VAL A 82 14.83 -1.67 5.97
C VAL A 82 14.40 -0.20 5.93
N VAL A 83 13.19 0.13 6.34
CA VAL A 83 12.73 1.53 6.41
C VAL A 83 13.71 2.36 7.26
N LYS A 84 14.07 1.89 8.46
CA LYS A 84 15.05 2.53 9.32
C LYS A 84 16.40 2.70 8.63
N GLN A 85 16.89 1.63 7.99
CA GLN A 85 18.17 1.65 7.28
C GLN A 85 18.20 2.67 6.15
N LEU A 86 17.09 2.90 5.47
CA LEU A 86 16.96 3.83 4.34
C LEU A 86 16.83 5.29 4.78
N LEU A 87 16.45 5.57 6.02
CA LEU A 87 16.32 6.94 6.51
C LEU A 87 17.66 7.53 6.90
N LYS A 88 17.91 8.79 6.48
CA LYS A 88 18.95 9.63 7.09
C LYS A 88 18.63 9.88 8.56
N SER A 89 19.58 10.35 9.35
CA SER A 89 19.39 10.62 10.80
C SER A 89 18.18 11.53 11.09
N ASN A 90 17.94 12.53 10.25
CA ASN A 90 16.81 13.46 10.35
C ASN A 90 15.68 13.10 9.37
N GLY A 91 15.76 11.93 8.73
CA GLY A 91 14.77 11.47 7.75
C GLY A 91 13.47 11.02 8.42
N GLN A 92 12.41 11.00 7.63
CA GLN A 92 11.09 10.56 8.06
C GLN A 92 10.52 9.58 7.04
N ALA A 93 9.75 8.59 7.51
CA ALA A 93 8.95 7.79 6.61
C ALA A 93 7.47 8.12 6.79
N LEU A 94 6.71 8.03 5.70
CA LEU A 94 5.26 8.01 5.69
C LEU A 94 4.80 6.65 5.18
N ILE A 95 4.09 5.92 6.02
CA ILE A 95 3.50 4.64 5.64
C ILE A 95 1.99 4.76 5.68
N GLN A 96 1.34 4.56 4.54
CA GLN A 96 -0.10 4.39 4.47
C GLN A 96 -0.40 2.90 4.39
N THR A 97 -1.26 2.42 5.27
CA THR A 97 -1.64 1.00 5.31
C THR A 97 -3.06 0.83 5.84
N ILE A 98 -3.69 -0.26 5.43
CA ILE A 98 -4.96 -0.70 6.00
C ILE A 98 -4.65 -1.43 7.31
N THR A 99 -5.39 -1.07 8.36
CA THR A 99 -5.30 -1.73 9.65
C THR A 99 -6.66 -2.27 10.08
N MET A 100 -6.65 -3.38 10.79
CA MET A 100 -7.83 -3.92 11.43
C MET A 100 -7.97 -3.35 12.84
N LYS A 101 -9.19 -3.03 13.26
CA LYS A 101 -9.46 -2.60 14.62
C LYS A 101 -9.19 -3.75 15.60
N GLU A 102 -8.67 -3.42 16.78
CA GLU A 102 -8.23 -4.40 17.77
C GLU A 102 -9.29 -5.45 18.12
N ASP A 103 -10.56 -5.04 18.25
CA ASP A 103 -11.67 -5.94 18.58
C ASP A 103 -11.91 -7.04 17.54
N PHE A 104 -11.43 -6.87 16.32
CA PHE A 104 -11.56 -7.83 15.22
C PHE A 104 -10.25 -8.53 14.89
N TYR A 105 -9.15 -8.05 15.43
CA TYR A 105 -7.82 -8.56 15.07
C TYR A 105 -7.51 -9.92 15.70
N GLU A 106 -8.02 -10.22 16.89
CA GLU A 106 -7.71 -11.44 17.65
C GLU A 106 -8.05 -12.71 16.85
N GLY A 107 -9.18 -12.76 16.17
CA GLY A 107 -9.61 -13.91 15.35
C GLY A 107 -9.21 -13.85 13.87
N TYR A 108 -8.53 -12.79 13.45
CA TYR A 108 -8.25 -12.55 12.02
C TYR A 108 -7.33 -13.61 11.40
N HIS A 109 -6.44 -14.19 12.18
CA HIS A 109 -5.45 -15.17 11.71
C HIS A 109 -5.95 -16.63 11.71
N ASP A 110 -7.12 -16.90 12.26
CA ASP A 110 -7.61 -18.26 12.42
C ASP A 110 -7.97 -18.91 11.07
N TRP A 111 -8.53 -18.10 10.16
CA TRP A 111 -8.94 -18.58 8.84
C TRP A 111 -8.72 -17.49 7.78
N PRO A 112 -8.15 -17.85 6.60
CA PRO A 112 -8.03 -16.90 5.51
C PRO A 112 -9.42 -16.49 5.02
N ASP A 113 -9.62 -15.19 4.89
CA ASP A 113 -10.85 -14.62 4.39
C ASP A 113 -10.93 -14.65 2.83
N PHE A 114 -11.98 -14.04 2.29
CA PHE A 114 -12.17 -13.93 0.84
C PHE A 114 -11.02 -13.16 0.18
N ILE A 115 -10.52 -12.11 0.80
CA ILE A 115 -9.44 -11.27 0.24
C ILE A 115 -8.14 -12.06 0.14
N GLN A 116 -7.76 -12.73 1.22
CA GLN A 116 -6.56 -13.56 1.28
C GLN A 116 -6.63 -14.77 0.34
N THR A 117 -7.85 -15.28 0.11
CA THR A 117 -8.04 -16.48 -0.73
C THR A 117 -8.05 -16.15 -2.22
N TYR A 118 -8.72 -15.06 -2.64
CA TYR A 118 -9.03 -14.82 -4.04
C TYR A 118 -8.44 -13.55 -4.66
N ILE A 119 -8.06 -12.56 -3.84
CA ILE A 119 -7.63 -11.23 -4.32
C ILE A 119 -6.14 -11.02 -4.08
N PHE A 120 -5.70 -11.14 -2.83
CA PHE A 120 -4.31 -10.92 -2.40
C PHE A 120 -3.78 -12.12 -1.61
N PRO A 121 -3.47 -13.25 -2.27
CA PRO A 121 -2.92 -14.43 -1.60
C PRO A 121 -1.64 -14.08 -0.84
N GLY A 122 -1.62 -14.38 0.46
CA GLY A 122 -0.51 -14.04 1.35
C GLY A 122 -0.53 -12.61 1.88
N GLY A 123 -1.55 -11.82 1.53
CA GLY A 123 -1.80 -10.51 2.14
C GLY A 123 -2.22 -10.65 3.60
N GLU A 124 -1.79 -9.72 4.45
CA GLU A 124 -2.05 -9.75 5.88
C GLU A 124 -2.15 -8.32 6.43
N LEU A 125 -3.24 -8.04 7.14
CA LEU A 125 -3.41 -6.76 7.80
C LEU A 125 -2.82 -6.82 9.22
N SER A 126 -2.23 -5.72 9.65
CA SER A 126 -1.90 -5.51 11.06
C SER A 126 -3.02 -4.77 11.78
N SER A 127 -3.00 -4.77 13.12
CA SER A 127 -3.71 -3.76 13.88
C SER A 127 -2.81 -2.54 14.10
N ASP A 128 -3.39 -1.42 14.55
CA ASP A 128 -2.66 -0.21 14.92
C ASP A 128 -1.58 -0.50 15.97
N LYS A 129 -1.94 -1.24 17.00
CA LYS A 129 -1.03 -1.65 18.06
C LYS A 129 0.13 -2.48 17.53
N VAL A 130 -0.17 -3.51 16.75
CA VAL A 130 0.84 -4.42 16.18
C VAL A 130 1.78 -3.69 15.22
N PHE A 131 1.26 -2.77 14.41
CA PHE A 131 2.08 -1.93 13.54
C PHE A 131 3.09 -1.10 14.36
N LYS A 132 2.63 -0.40 15.39
CA LYS A 132 3.46 0.44 16.26
C LYS A 132 4.48 -0.37 17.06
N GLU A 133 4.11 -1.54 17.55
CA GLU A 133 5.03 -2.46 18.25
C GLU A 133 6.16 -2.94 17.33
N ASN A 134 5.85 -3.32 16.10
CA ASN A 134 6.87 -3.73 15.13
C ASN A 134 7.80 -2.57 14.73
N ALA A 135 7.27 -1.36 14.57
CA ALA A 135 8.08 -0.17 14.34
C ALA A 135 9.02 0.09 15.54
N ALA A 136 8.50 0.00 16.77
CA ALA A 136 9.30 0.20 17.99
C ALA A 136 10.39 -0.86 18.17
N ASN A 137 10.13 -2.11 17.80
CA ASN A 137 11.10 -3.21 17.81
C ASN A 137 12.24 -3.01 16.80
N SER A 138 12.06 -2.13 15.83
CA SER A 138 13.09 -1.67 14.89
C SER A 138 13.63 -0.29 15.24
N GLU A 139 13.44 0.18 16.49
CA GLU A 139 13.88 1.49 17.00
C GLU A 139 13.34 2.66 16.16
N LEU A 140 12.11 2.55 15.68
CA LEU A 140 11.36 3.63 15.05
C LEU A 140 10.23 4.06 15.99
N ILE A 141 9.90 5.34 15.96
CA ILE A 141 8.72 5.90 16.61
C ILE A 141 7.65 6.08 15.53
N ALA A 142 6.53 5.39 15.69
CA ALA A 142 5.37 5.55 14.82
C ALA A 142 4.34 6.47 15.48
N SER A 143 3.93 7.52 14.78
CA SER A 143 2.85 8.42 15.20
C SER A 143 1.80 8.52 14.11
N ASP A 144 0.53 8.52 14.50
CA ASP A 144 -0.58 8.69 13.58
C ASP A 144 -0.59 10.12 13.02
N ILE A 145 -0.81 10.25 11.71
CA ILE A 145 -1.06 11.53 11.07
C ILE A 145 -2.56 11.70 10.85
N THR A 146 -3.19 10.71 10.22
CA THR A 146 -4.61 10.74 9.88
C THR A 146 -5.15 9.34 9.66
N ASN A 147 -6.46 9.21 9.87
CA ASN A 147 -7.26 8.03 9.60
C ASN A 147 -8.45 8.44 8.72
N PHE A 148 -8.78 7.63 7.72
CA PHE A 148 -9.79 8.06 6.74
C PHE A 148 -10.63 6.90 6.15
N ALA A 149 -11.07 5.95 7.00
CA ALA A 149 -11.93 4.82 6.62
C ALA A 149 -13.18 5.25 5.82
N ALA A 150 -13.87 6.29 6.28
CA ALA A 150 -15.07 6.77 5.60
C ALA A 150 -14.78 7.29 4.18
N SER A 151 -13.65 7.96 3.98
CA SER A 151 -13.21 8.41 2.65
C SER A 151 -12.85 7.23 1.76
N TYR A 152 -12.23 6.19 2.35
CA TYR A 152 -11.86 4.99 1.59
C TYR A 152 -13.10 4.18 1.19
N ALA A 153 -14.10 4.06 2.07
CA ALA A 153 -15.41 3.49 1.72
C ALA A 153 -16.07 4.22 0.54
N LYS A 154 -15.94 5.55 0.48
CA LYS A 154 -16.42 6.35 -0.64
C LYS A 154 -15.63 6.11 -1.93
N THR A 155 -14.32 5.96 -1.83
CA THR A 155 -13.46 5.58 -2.96
C THR A 155 -13.88 4.23 -3.54
N LEU A 156 -14.08 3.21 -2.71
CA LEU A 156 -14.54 1.89 -3.14
C LEU A 156 -15.93 1.94 -3.80
N GLU A 157 -16.84 2.79 -3.30
CA GLU A 157 -18.13 3.02 -3.96
C GLU A 157 -17.96 3.60 -5.37
N ILE A 158 -17.06 4.55 -5.54
CA ILE A 158 -16.76 5.17 -6.85
C ILE A 158 -16.14 4.13 -7.78
N TRP A 159 -15.18 3.35 -7.30
CA TRP A 159 -14.56 2.28 -8.08
C TRP A 159 -15.59 1.23 -8.51
N TYR A 160 -16.49 0.83 -7.61
CA TYR A 160 -17.58 -0.09 -7.93
C TYR A 160 -18.46 0.45 -9.07
N LYS A 161 -18.91 1.72 -8.97
CA LYS A 161 -19.74 2.36 -10.00
C LYS A 161 -19.02 2.45 -11.35
N ASN A 162 -17.74 2.81 -11.33
CA ASN A 162 -16.93 2.89 -12.55
C ASN A 162 -16.74 1.50 -13.17
N PHE A 163 -16.46 0.48 -12.35
CA PHE A 163 -16.34 -0.89 -12.82
C PHE A 163 -17.63 -1.39 -13.48
N GLN A 164 -18.81 -1.14 -12.88
CA GLN A 164 -20.08 -1.50 -13.49
C GLN A 164 -20.30 -0.79 -14.83
N LYS A 165 -19.98 0.50 -14.88
CA LYS A 165 -20.14 1.32 -16.09
C LYS A 165 -19.28 0.84 -17.26
N GLU A 166 -18.05 0.41 -16.98
CA GLU A 166 -17.07 0.01 -17.98
C GLU A 166 -17.08 -1.52 -18.24
N TRP A 167 -18.06 -2.26 -17.68
CA TRP A 167 -18.06 -3.72 -17.73
C TRP A 167 -18.02 -4.29 -19.15
N ASP A 168 -18.77 -3.72 -20.09
CA ASP A 168 -18.81 -4.21 -21.48
C ASP A 168 -17.41 -4.12 -22.11
N ALA A 169 -16.71 -2.99 -21.94
CA ALA A 169 -15.35 -2.82 -22.43
C ALA A 169 -14.35 -3.75 -21.73
N ILE A 170 -14.54 -4.03 -20.43
CA ILE A 170 -13.73 -4.99 -19.68
C ILE A 170 -13.94 -6.41 -20.22
N GLY A 171 -15.18 -6.78 -20.54
CA GLY A 171 -15.51 -8.06 -21.18
C GLY A 171 -14.87 -8.25 -22.55
N GLU A 172 -14.82 -7.19 -23.37
CA GLU A 172 -14.16 -7.19 -24.68
C GLU A 172 -12.66 -7.51 -24.64
N ILE A 173 -11.98 -7.17 -23.54
CA ILE A 173 -10.56 -7.50 -23.35
C ILE A 173 -10.33 -8.86 -22.67
N GLY A 174 -11.38 -9.66 -22.50
CA GLY A 174 -11.29 -11.08 -22.14
C GLY A 174 -11.62 -11.43 -20.69
N PHE A 175 -12.15 -10.51 -19.89
CA PHE A 175 -12.63 -10.83 -18.55
C PHE A 175 -14.05 -11.41 -18.59
N ASP A 176 -14.28 -12.47 -17.81
CA ASP A 176 -15.52 -13.23 -17.78
C ASP A 176 -16.45 -12.85 -16.61
N GLU A 177 -17.67 -13.40 -16.62
CA GLU A 177 -18.66 -13.19 -15.55
C GLU A 177 -18.19 -13.72 -14.18
N LYS A 178 -17.25 -14.67 -14.13
CA LYS A 178 -16.66 -15.12 -12.88
C LYS A 178 -15.79 -14.03 -12.28
N PHE A 179 -14.96 -13.40 -13.12
CA PHE A 179 -14.16 -12.25 -12.71
C PHE A 179 -15.05 -11.10 -12.23
N LYS A 180 -16.13 -10.80 -12.95
CA LYS A 180 -17.10 -9.76 -12.55
C LYS A 180 -17.62 -9.97 -11.14
N ARG A 181 -18.15 -11.17 -10.86
CA ARG A 181 -18.67 -11.50 -9.52
C ARG A 181 -17.60 -11.42 -8.43
N THR A 182 -16.38 -11.86 -8.74
CA THR A 182 -15.25 -11.79 -7.81
C THR A 182 -14.90 -10.35 -7.48
N TRP A 183 -14.89 -9.48 -8.49
CA TRP A 183 -14.55 -8.06 -8.32
C TRP A 183 -15.67 -7.29 -7.62
N ASP A 184 -16.93 -7.59 -7.93
CA ASP A 184 -18.11 -7.06 -7.23
C ASP A 184 -18.07 -7.40 -5.74
N MET A 185 -17.75 -8.65 -5.42
CA MET A 185 -17.60 -9.10 -4.04
C MET A 185 -16.44 -8.40 -3.34
N TYR A 186 -15.28 -8.29 -4.01
CA TYR A 186 -14.10 -7.60 -3.48
C TYR A 186 -14.41 -6.16 -3.07
N LEU A 187 -14.93 -5.37 -3.99
CA LEU A 187 -15.20 -3.95 -3.74
C LEU A 187 -16.29 -3.76 -2.66
N SER A 188 -17.32 -4.61 -2.68
CA SER A 188 -18.40 -4.55 -1.70
C SER A 188 -17.97 -5.01 -0.31
N TYR A 189 -17.18 -6.08 -0.23
CA TYR A 189 -16.67 -6.63 1.01
C TYR A 189 -15.74 -5.63 1.71
N CYS A 190 -14.76 -5.10 1.00
CA CYS A 190 -13.85 -4.09 1.54
C CYS A 190 -14.60 -2.83 1.98
N ARG A 191 -15.56 -2.34 1.16
CA ARG A 191 -16.39 -1.20 1.53
C ARG A 191 -17.18 -1.46 2.82
N GLY A 192 -17.74 -2.66 2.97
CA GLY A 192 -18.44 -3.09 4.18
C GLY A 192 -17.56 -3.03 5.42
N GLY A 193 -16.32 -3.50 5.33
CA GLY A 193 -15.34 -3.47 6.42
C GLY A 193 -15.05 -2.05 6.92
N PHE A 194 -14.89 -1.08 6.00
CA PHE A 194 -14.68 0.32 6.38
C PHE A 194 -15.95 0.98 6.95
N LEU A 195 -17.12 0.73 6.36
CA LEU A 195 -18.40 1.30 6.84
C LEU A 195 -18.79 0.78 8.23
N ASN A 196 -18.47 -0.47 8.53
CA ASN A 196 -18.76 -1.09 9.82
C ASN A 196 -17.65 -0.87 10.86
N ASN A 197 -16.70 0.04 10.57
CA ASN A 197 -15.60 0.37 11.48
C ASN A 197 -14.75 -0.85 11.91
N GLN A 198 -14.66 -1.86 11.05
CA GLN A 198 -13.76 -3.02 11.24
C GLN A 198 -12.35 -2.73 10.74
N LEU A 199 -12.28 -1.95 9.65
CA LEU A 199 -11.04 -1.55 8.99
C LEU A 199 -10.83 -0.04 9.09
N GLU A 200 -9.56 0.34 9.11
CA GLU A 200 -9.11 1.72 9.02
C GLU A 200 -8.05 1.84 7.90
N VAL A 201 -7.94 2.98 7.26
CA VAL A 201 -6.75 3.35 6.51
C VAL A 201 -6.01 4.41 7.30
N SER A 202 -4.79 4.09 7.69
CA SER A 202 -3.98 4.90 8.57
C SER A 202 -2.71 5.38 7.87
N GLN A 203 -2.35 6.64 8.10
CA GLN A 203 -1.06 7.18 7.72
C GLN A 203 -0.20 7.35 8.97
N TYR A 204 0.94 6.68 8.99
CA TYR A 204 1.91 6.74 10.07
C TYR A 204 3.15 7.51 9.62
N LYS A 205 3.56 8.45 10.45
CA LYS A 205 4.89 9.03 10.36
C LYS A 205 5.86 8.22 11.21
N LEU A 206 6.95 7.76 10.62
CA LEU A 206 8.02 7.06 11.31
C LEU A 206 9.26 7.96 11.39
N THR A 207 9.88 8.01 12.56
CA THR A 207 11.17 8.68 12.80
C THR A 207 12.09 7.77 13.59
N HIS A 208 13.39 8.02 13.53
CA HIS A 208 14.31 7.37 14.47
C HIS A 208 13.93 7.68 15.91
N LYS A 209 14.16 6.70 16.79
CA LYS A 209 13.98 6.85 18.25
C LYS A 209 15.10 7.70 18.86
#